data_0b61d4c4292e42f875c37fc76003f7f0
#
_entry.id   0b61d4c4292e42f875c37fc76003f7f0
#
_cell.length_a   1.000
_cell.length_b   1.000
_cell.length_c   1.000
_cell.angle_alpha   90.00
_cell.angle_beta   90.00
_cell.angle_gamma   90.00
#
_symmetry.space_group_name_H-M   'P 1'
#
loop_
_entity.id
_entity.type
_entity.pdbx_description
1 polymer ?
#
loop_
_entity_poly.entity_id
_entity_poly.type
_entity_poly.pdbx_seq_one_letter_code
_entity_poly.pdbx_strand_id
1 'polypeptide(L)'
;MRSQRHVASGTRGRGQGLFSLAVLVVVVGGGFALQRGVGPKPPEPAAAATSTSGAWFCPHGGGQKEWKATLYLANPGDAPVIARVSSFSAKKPSAPRSLTVPPQATVSVKVPAKGREASTYVEYFEGWIAASWVAQGGGGEIGVGAEPCSAATGQTWFAPDGTTEQGEDAYLVVMNPFAVDAVFDVVLYTPKRAPIRNSALTDHVLRPGKSVAFRLNAFAEGEASVGAQVDVTLGRVAVSSLGITRDGGIRSVIGTTATGPVTLLPVGGGAGQSTVDVVVPGEEQLGFGATLLSSEAPVPAGGLTEASQNPTSARPYPVTFSGPSSVHVVAQGDGSFAATLRSVGVGNDDGATGGAREASAAWVVMPAIAGEPSRPRIVLVNPGNTSVTVTLHALATEGETAPADATLTIDAGSVDQVPPGFLEGIHGSAVEIRSTGGEILTLAASTSLGVKGLSTYALAMGLPIP
;
A
#
# COMPACT_ATOMS: atom_id res chain seq x y z
N MET A 1 29.29 -31.62 86.26
CA MET A 1 30.56 -31.83 85.57
C MET A 1 30.51 -31.02 84.24
N ARG A 2 31.27 -29.90 84.15
CA ARG A 2 31.39 -29.01 83.03
C ARG A 2 32.56 -29.51 82.15
N SER A 3 32.33 -29.65 80.84
CA SER A 3 33.43 -29.82 79.89
C SER A 3 33.42 -28.61 78.97
N GLN A 4 34.45 -27.81 79.04
CA GLN A 4 34.74 -26.70 78.15
C GLN A 4 35.42 -27.26 76.88
N ARG A 5 34.93 -26.91 75.68
CA ARG A 5 35.66 -27.09 74.43
C ARG A 5 36.18 -25.74 73.97
N HIS A 6 37.49 -25.66 73.83
CA HIS A 6 38.21 -24.56 73.22
C HIS A 6 37.88 -24.46 71.76
N VAL A 7 37.53 -23.25 71.26
CA VAL A 7 37.45 -22.90 69.89
C VAL A 7 38.77 -22.23 69.47
N ALA A 8 39.48 -22.86 68.57
CA ALA A 8 40.67 -22.29 67.92
C ALA A 8 40.27 -21.30 66.89
N SER A 9 40.62 -20.02 66.99
CA SER A 9 40.46 -18.97 66.02
C SER A 9 41.52 -19.13 64.89
N GLY A 10 41.12 -19.60 63.71
CA GLY A 10 41.97 -19.65 62.58
C GLY A 10 41.96 -18.31 61.81
N THR A 11 43.04 -17.56 61.92
CA THR A 11 43.32 -16.39 61.04
C THR A 11 43.73 -16.88 59.65
N ARG A 12 42.72 -17.10 58.79
CA ARG A 12 42.91 -17.32 57.36
C ARG A 12 41.84 -16.53 56.55
N GLY A 13 42.27 -15.50 55.86
CA GLY A 13 41.29 -14.86 54.94
C GLY A 13 41.64 -13.54 54.26
N ARG A 14 42.70 -12.83 54.64
CA ARG A 14 42.98 -11.54 54.01
C ARG A 14 43.69 -11.65 52.65
N GLY A 15 44.45 -12.71 52.37
CA GLY A 15 45.13 -12.87 51.07
C GLY A 15 44.24 -13.38 49.96
N GLN A 16 43.23 -14.25 50.27
CA GLN A 16 42.33 -14.79 49.25
C GLN A 16 41.33 -13.77 48.74
N GLY A 17 40.87 -12.84 49.57
CA GLY A 17 39.95 -11.77 49.13
C GLY A 17 40.58 -10.79 48.16
N LEU A 18 41.87 -10.43 48.37
CA LEU A 18 42.61 -9.55 47.48
C LEU A 18 42.90 -10.21 46.11
N PHE A 19 43.22 -11.51 46.09
CA PHE A 19 43.44 -12.26 44.86
C PHE A 19 42.14 -12.39 44.02
N SER A 20 41.01 -12.65 44.65
CA SER A 20 39.70 -12.74 43.97
C SER A 20 39.27 -11.39 43.41
N LEU A 21 39.54 -10.29 44.13
CA LEU A 21 39.23 -8.94 43.66
C LEU A 21 40.10 -8.56 42.43
N ALA A 22 41.38 -8.90 42.45
CA ALA A 22 42.29 -8.66 41.36
C ALA A 22 41.90 -9.43 40.08
N VAL A 23 41.49 -10.70 40.23
CA VAL A 23 41.01 -11.52 39.11
C VAL A 23 39.69 -10.95 38.54
N LEU A 24 38.78 -10.51 39.41
CA LEU A 24 37.51 -9.91 38.96
C LEU A 24 37.75 -8.61 38.18
N VAL A 25 38.67 -7.74 38.64
CA VAL A 25 39.04 -6.50 37.94
C VAL A 25 39.68 -6.77 36.58
N VAL A 26 40.53 -7.81 36.49
CA VAL A 26 41.17 -8.19 35.20
C VAL A 26 40.14 -8.77 34.22
N VAL A 27 39.20 -9.59 34.68
CA VAL A 27 38.15 -10.19 33.83
C VAL A 27 37.15 -9.12 33.38
N VAL A 28 36.69 -8.26 34.26
CA VAL A 28 35.75 -7.18 33.91
C VAL A 28 36.43 -6.11 33.06
N GLY A 29 37.66 -5.70 33.42
CA GLY A 29 38.43 -4.73 32.62
C GLY A 29 38.84 -5.27 31.26
N GLY A 30 39.26 -6.53 31.19
CA GLY A 30 39.56 -7.22 29.91
C GLY A 30 38.32 -7.41 29.05
N GLY A 31 37.19 -7.75 29.64
CA GLY A 31 35.90 -7.82 28.94
C GLY A 31 35.45 -6.48 28.35
N PHE A 32 35.61 -5.40 29.11
CA PHE A 32 35.31 -4.03 28.65
C PHE A 32 36.26 -3.53 27.57
N ALA A 33 37.55 -3.88 27.65
CA ALA A 33 38.54 -3.54 26.64
C ALA A 33 38.31 -4.32 25.33
N LEU A 34 37.95 -5.60 25.39
CA LEU A 34 37.54 -6.41 24.26
C LEU A 34 36.24 -5.90 23.61
N GLN A 35 35.26 -5.50 24.41
CA GLN A 35 33.99 -4.94 23.92
C GLN A 35 34.17 -3.58 23.22
N ARG A 36 35.16 -2.77 23.63
CA ARG A 36 35.50 -1.51 22.96
C ARG A 36 36.41 -1.68 21.75
N GLY A 37 37.23 -2.74 21.69
CA GLY A 37 38.15 -3.02 20.59
C GLY A 37 37.51 -3.81 19.45
N VAL A 38 36.44 -4.56 19.73
CA VAL A 38 35.62 -5.27 18.76
C VAL A 38 34.23 -4.61 18.76
N GLY A 39 34.19 -3.33 18.40
CA GLY A 39 32.91 -2.74 18.01
C GLY A 39 32.34 -3.62 16.89
N PRO A 40 31.06 -4.03 16.94
CA PRO A 40 30.47 -4.72 15.81
C PRO A 40 30.71 -3.81 14.58
N LYS A 41 31.53 -4.30 13.64
CA LYS A 41 31.65 -3.68 12.33
C LYS A 41 30.20 -3.52 11.85
N PRO A 42 29.71 -2.30 11.54
CA PRO A 42 28.36 -2.17 10.99
C PRO A 42 28.26 -3.23 9.90
N PRO A 43 27.19 -4.02 9.84
CA PRO A 43 27.01 -4.95 8.75
C PRO A 43 27.17 -4.10 7.49
N GLU A 44 28.14 -4.48 6.67
CA GLU A 44 28.28 -3.93 5.34
C GLU A 44 26.89 -4.09 4.72
N PRO A 45 26.24 -3.02 4.21
CA PRO A 45 24.91 -3.17 3.63
C PRO A 45 25.04 -4.31 2.65
N ALA A 46 24.41 -5.44 2.96
CA ALA A 46 24.30 -6.56 2.03
C ALA A 46 23.77 -5.89 0.76
N ALA A 47 24.54 -5.97 -0.34
CA ALA A 47 24.05 -5.56 -1.64
C ALA A 47 22.65 -6.15 -1.73
N ALA A 48 21.64 -5.28 -1.88
CA ALA A 48 20.25 -5.69 -1.81
C ALA A 48 20.12 -6.86 -2.77
N ALA A 49 20.00 -8.07 -2.21
CA ALA A 49 19.83 -9.25 -3.03
C ALA A 49 18.50 -9.01 -3.72
N THR A 50 18.54 -8.66 -5.00
CA THR A 50 17.35 -8.58 -5.83
C THR A 50 16.64 -9.90 -5.63
N SER A 51 15.48 -9.89 -4.98
CA SER A 51 14.78 -11.11 -4.62
C SER A 51 14.46 -11.83 -5.92
N THR A 52 15.12 -12.96 -6.16
CA THR A 52 14.95 -13.76 -7.36
C THR A 52 13.61 -14.49 -7.39
N SER A 53 12.79 -14.35 -6.35
CA SER A 53 11.44 -14.88 -6.27
C SER A 53 10.63 -14.15 -5.20
N GLY A 54 9.31 -14.16 -5.35
CA GLY A 54 8.40 -13.53 -4.41
C GLY A 54 6.94 -13.77 -4.73
N ALA A 55 6.08 -12.99 -4.11
CA ALA A 55 4.65 -13.11 -4.31
C ALA A 55 3.95 -11.75 -4.23
N TRP A 56 2.84 -11.66 -4.96
CA TRP A 56 1.91 -10.54 -4.94
C TRP A 56 0.52 -11.00 -4.51
N PHE A 57 -0.10 -10.22 -3.66
CA PHE A 57 -1.42 -10.44 -3.10
C PHE A 57 -2.36 -9.36 -3.60
N CYS A 58 -3.39 -9.76 -4.32
CA CYS A 58 -4.30 -8.85 -5.01
C CYS A 58 -5.74 -9.12 -4.58
N PRO A 59 -6.20 -8.66 -3.40
CA PRO A 59 -7.58 -8.79 -2.94
C PRO A 59 -8.47 -7.75 -3.65
N HIS A 60 -8.65 -7.89 -4.96
CA HIS A 60 -9.28 -6.87 -5.82
C HIS A 60 -10.79 -6.74 -5.66
N GLY A 61 -11.43 -7.70 -5.01
CA GLY A 61 -12.88 -7.75 -5.01
C GLY A 61 -13.47 -8.08 -6.37
N GLY A 62 -14.76 -7.98 -6.46
CA GLY A 62 -15.50 -8.24 -7.70
C GLY A 62 -16.99 -8.02 -7.50
N GLY A 63 -17.80 -8.46 -8.44
CA GLY A 63 -19.21 -8.23 -8.41
C GLY A 63 -20.04 -9.36 -9.00
N GLN A 64 -21.13 -8.98 -9.62
CA GLN A 64 -22.01 -9.93 -10.27
C GLN A 64 -21.44 -10.40 -11.62
N LYS A 65 -22.25 -11.11 -12.41
CA LYS A 65 -21.83 -11.89 -13.57
C LYS A 65 -21.03 -11.14 -14.65
N GLU A 66 -21.20 -9.82 -14.77
CA GLU A 66 -20.63 -9.03 -15.86
C GLU A 66 -19.33 -8.30 -15.47
N TRP A 67 -18.90 -8.43 -14.22
CA TRP A 67 -17.63 -7.87 -13.79
C TRP A 67 -16.45 -8.56 -14.47
N LYS A 68 -15.46 -7.77 -14.79
CA LYS A 68 -14.20 -8.22 -15.39
C LYS A 68 -13.05 -7.74 -14.53
N ALA A 69 -12.01 -8.56 -14.41
CA ALA A 69 -10.75 -8.14 -13.83
C ALA A 69 -9.60 -8.57 -14.74
N THR A 70 -8.64 -7.68 -14.88
CA THR A 70 -7.40 -7.92 -15.60
C THR A 70 -6.24 -7.70 -14.65
N LEU A 71 -5.37 -8.70 -14.54
CA LEU A 71 -4.10 -8.61 -13.85
C LEU A 71 -3.05 -8.21 -14.88
N TYR A 72 -2.24 -7.21 -14.56
CA TYR A 72 -1.07 -6.79 -15.33
C TYR A 72 0.19 -7.21 -14.58
N LEU A 73 1.13 -7.80 -15.31
CA LEU A 73 2.44 -8.22 -14.83
C LEU A 73 3.49 -7.56 -15.70
N ALA A 74 4.40 -6.78 -15.12
CA ALA A 74 5.45 -6.09 -15.85
C ALA A 74 6.83 -6.51 -15.34
N ASN A 75 7.72 -6.83 -16.26
CA ASN A 75 9.08 -7.24 -16.01
C ASN A 75 10.05 -6.15 -16.49
N PRO A 76 10.61 -5.33 -15.59
CA PRO A 76 11.62 -4.34 -15.96
C PRO A 76 13.03 -4.94 -16.10
N GLY A 77 13.23 -6.23 -15.84
CA GLY A 77 14.51 -6.92 -15.93
C GLY A 77 14.86 -7.36 -17.35
N ASP A 78 16.11 -7.81 -17.53
CA ASP A 78 16.66 -8.24 -18.82
C ASP A 78 16.49 -9.75 -19.09
N ALA A 79 15.93 -10.49 -18.12
CA ALA A 79 15.67 -11.92 -18.23
C ALA A 79 14.18 -12.23 -18.09
N PRO A 80 13.67 -13.29 -18.74
CA PRO A 80 12.28 -13.69 -18.58
C PRO A 80 12.00 -14.16 -17.14
N VAL A 81 10.82 -13.85 -16.62
CA VAL A 81 10.38 -14.24 -15.27
C VAL A 81 9.18 -15.18 -15.38
N ILE A 82 9.21 -16.28 -14.63
CA ILE A 82 8.09 -17.23 -14.55
C ILE A 82 7.13 -16.74 -13.47
N ALA A 83 5.85 -16.60 -13.83
CA ALA A 83 4.77 -16.25 -12.91
C ALA A 83 3.73 -17.37 -12.82
N ARG A 84 3.19 -17.60 -11.62
CA ARG A 84 2.07 -18.52 -11.35
C ARG A 84 0.92 -17.75 -10.75
N VAL A 85 -0.20 -17.74 -11.43
CA VAL A 85 -1.40 -16.98 -11.06
C VAL A 85 -2.47 -17.93 -10.53
N SER A 86 -2.97 -17.69 -9.33
CA SER A 86 -4.06 -18.41 -8.69
C SER A 86 -5.18 -17.45 -8.31
N SER A 87 -6.44 -17.82 -8.45
CA SER A 87 -7.58 -17.00 -8.05
C SER A 87 -8.30 -17.61 -6.86
N PHE A 88 -8.68 -16.75 -5.92
CA PHE A 88 -9.36 -17.13 -4.69
C PHE A 88 -10.76 -16.52 -4.60
N SER A 89 -11.62 -17.17 -3.85
CA SER A 89 -12.97 -16.72 -3.54
C SER A 89 -13.43 -17.43 -2.25
N ALA A 90 -14.67 -17.30 -1.87
CA ALA A 90 -15.26 -18.13 -0.79
C ALA A 90 -15.26 -19.63 -1.12
N LYS A 91 -15.14 -19.99 -2.40
CA LYS A 91 -15.08 -21.37 -2.88
C LYS A 91 -13.64 -21.89 -2.96
N LYS A 92 -13.46 -23.07 -3.56
CA LYS A 92 -12.14 -23.68 -3.79
C LYS A 92 -11.30 -22.76 -4.70
N PRO A 93 -9.98 -22.56 -4.39
CA PRO A 93 -9.10 -21.81 -5.28
C PRO A 93 -9.02 -22.45 -6.67
N SER A 94 -8.75 -21.61 -7.69
CA SER A 94 -8.47 -22.09 -9.05
C SER A 94 -7.17 -22.89 -9.09
N ALA A 95 -7.03 -23.78 -10.07
CA ALA A 95 -5.73 -24.35 -10.37
C ALA A 95 -4.77 -23.20 -10.80
N PRO A 96 -3.50 -23.22 -10.34
CA PRO A 96 -2.52 -22.24 -10.75
C PRO A 96 -2.29 -22.28 -12.27
N ARG A 97 -2.20 -21.11 -12.89
CA ARG A 97 -1.81 -20.92 -14.29
C ARG A 97 -0.40 -20.38 -14.35
N SER A 98 0.52 -21.10 -14.95
CA SER A 98 1.88 -20.61 -15.20
C SER A 98 1.93 -19.83 -16.52
N LEU A 99 2.73 -18.76 -16.54
CA LEU A 99 3.04 -17.96 -17.70
C LEU A 99 4.45 -17.38 -17.58
N THR A 100 5.04 -16.98 -18.69
CA THR A 100 6.32 -16.28 -18.72
C THR A 100 6.07 -14.80 -19.00
N VAL A 101 6.68 -13.93 -18.21
CA VAL A 101 6.72 -12.49 -18.46
C VAL A 101 8.05 -12.18 -19.15
N PRO A 102 8.07 -11.82 -20.45
CA PRO A 102 9.29 -11.55 -21.16
C PRO A 102 10.10 -10.40 -20.54
N PRO A 103 11.39 -10.28 -20.83
CA PRO A 103 12.17 -9.13 -20.38
C PRO A 103 11.62 -7.84 -21.03
N GLN A 104 11.70 -6.72 -20.29
CA GLN A 104 11.28 -5.39 -20.71
C GLN A 104 9.84 -5.38 -21.30
N ALA A 105 8.91 -6.14 -20.67
CA ALA A 105 7.57 -6.31 -21.22
C ALA A 105 6.48 -6.35 -20.14
N THR A 106 5.26 -6.05 -20.58
CA THR A 106 4.02 -6.20 -19.79
C THR A 106 3.15 -7.30 -20.37
N VAL A 107 2.59 -8.15 -19.51
CA VAL A 107 1.64 -9.20 -19.86
C VAL A 107 0.34 -8.97 -19.11
N SER A 108 -0.80 -9.07 -19.81
CA SER A 108 -2.12 -9.00 -19.19
C SER A 108 -2.78 -10.37 -19.07
N VAL A 109 -3.44 -10.63 -17.95
CA VAL A 109 -4.12 -11.89 -17.67
C VAL A 109 -5.54 -11.61 -17.15
N LYS A 110 -6.56 -12.11 -17.85
CA LYS A 110 -7.92 -12.06 -17.32
C LYS A 110 -8.06 -13.00 -16.13
N VAL A 111 -8.56 -12.47 -15.02
CA VAL A 111 -8.79 -13.20 -13.78
C VAL A 111 -10.27 -13.16 -13.39
N PRO A 112 -10.76 -14.14 -12.61
CA PRO A 112 -12.15 -14.14 -12.15
C PRO A 112 -12.46 -12.94 -11.26
N ALA A 113 -13.58 -12.27 -11.53
CA ALA A 113 -14.10 -11.14 -10.77
C ALA A 113 -15.53 -11.37 -10.24
N LYS A 114 -15.90 -12.64 -10.02
CA LYS A 114 -17.23 -13.00 -9.51
C LYS A 114 -17.23 -13.09 -7.99
N GLY A 115 -18.10 -12.32 -7.35
CA GLY A 115 -18.22 -12.22 -5.89
C GLY A 115 -17.36 -11.10 -5.31
N ARG A 116 -17.83 -10.50 -4.23
CA ARG A 116 -17.13 -9.39 -3.53
C ARG A 116 -15.78 -9.80 -2.98
N GLU A 117 -15.61 -11.07 -2.72
CA GLU A 117 -14.40 -11.69 -2.17
C GLU A 117 -13.37 -12.11 -3.23
N ALA A 118 -13.59 -11.82 -4.52
CA ALA A 118 -12.68 -12.21 -5.59
C ALA A 118 -11.27 -11.66 -5.36
N SER A 119 -10.26 -12.53 -5.47
CA SER A 119 -8.88 -12.18 -5.19
C SER A 119 -7.93 -12.99 -6.07
N THR A 120 -6.72 -12.49 -6.27
CA THR A 120 -5.69 -13.14 -7.07
C THR A 120 -4.37 -13.19 -6.30
N TYR A 121 -3.66 -14.28 -6.46
CA TYR A 121 -2.34 -14.52 -5.88
C TYR A 121 -1.36 -14.82 -7.01
N VAL A 122 -0.22 -14.15 -7.01
CA VAL A 122 0.83 -14.32 -8.01
C VAL A 122 2.12 -14.71 -7.30
N GLU A 123 2.70 -15.84 -7.65
CA GLU A 123 4.07 -16.21 -7.32
C GLU A 123 4.95 -15.91 -8.52
N TYR A 124 6.17 -15.44 -8.28
CA TYR A 124 7.14 -15.23 -9.36
C TYR A 124 8.51 -15.79 -8.99
N PHE A 125 9.25 -16.23 -9.99
CA PHE A 125 10.51 -16.95 -9.86
C PHE A 125 11.53 -16.45 -10.89
N GLU A 126 12.80 -16.44 -10.50
CA GLU A 126 13.96 -16.11 -11.35
C GLU A 126 14.06 -14.62 -11.73
N GLY A 127 13.40 -13.75 -11.01
CA GLY A 127 13.45 -12.31 -11.19
C GLY A 127 12.30 -11.59 -10.51
N TRP A 128 12.34 -10.27 -10.45
CA TRP A 128 11.27 -9.45 -9.91
C TRP A 128 10.33 -9.00 -11.02
N ILE A 129 9.04 -8.99 -10.74
CA ILE A 129 7.99 -8.39 -11.59
C ILE A 129 7.10 -7.48 -10.77
N ALA A 130 6.57 -6.43 -11.38
CA ALA A 130 5.47 -5.66 -10.82
C ALA A 130 4.13 -6.35 -11.11
N ALA A 131 3.15 -6.19 -10.21
CA ALA A 131 1.79 -6.70 -10.42
C ALA A 131 0.75 -5.67 -9.97
N SER A 132 -0.28 -5.46 -10.80
CA SER A 132 -1.46 -4.66 -10.46
C SER A 132 -2.72 -5.27 -11.07
N TRP A 133 -3.88 -4.81 -10.62
CA TRP A 133 -5.15 -5.20 -11.23
C TRP A 133 -5.97 -4.00 -11.65
N VAL A 134 -6.83 -4.23 -12.63
CA VAL A 134 -7.91 -3.34 -13.02
C VAL A 134 -9.20 -4.14 -12.98
N ALA A 135 -10.16 -3.69 -12.19
CA ALA A 135 -11.50 -4.27 -12.10
C ALA A 135 -12.51 -3.33 -12.75
N GLN A 136 -13.31 -3.86 -13.66
CA GLN A 136 -14.38 -3.16 -14.35
C GLN A 136 -15.72 -3.71 -13.93
N GLY A 137 -16.60 -2.84 -13.50
CA GLY A 137 -17.98 -3.18 -13.16
C GLY A 137 -18.82 -3.59 -14.36
N GLY A 138 -19.94 -4.23 -14.05
CA GLY A 138 -20.93 -4.67 -15.02
C GLY A 138 -22.28 -4.92 -14.36
N GLY A 139 -23.34 -5.13 -15.16
CA GLY A 139 -24.66 -5.50 -14.65
C GLY A 139 -25.38 -4.41 -13.86
N GLY A 140 -25.03 -3.15 -14.04
CA GLY A 140 -25.63 -2.02 -13.31
C GLY A 140 -24.68 -1.36 -12.29
N GLU A 141 -23.58 -2.00 -11.97
CA GLU A 141 -22.45 -1.40 -11.23
C GLU A 141 -21.42 -0.91 -12.26
N ILE A 142 -21.30 0.38 -12.40
CA ILE A 142 -20.48 1.01 -13.43
C ILE A 142 -19.27 1.64 -12.76
N GLY A 143 -18.09 1.49 -13.34
CA GLY A 143 -16.87 2.07 -12.84
C GLY A 143 -15.66 1.20 -13.10
N VAL A 144 -14.50 1.73 -12.75
CA VAL A 144 -13.21 1.05 -12.89
C VAL A 144 -12.40 1.30 -11.61
N GLY A 145 -12.05 0.24 -10.92
CA GLY A 145 -11.07 0.27 -9.84
C GLY A 145 -9.73 -0.27 -10.33
N ALA A 146 -8.65 0.36 -9.94
CA ALA A 146 -7.30 -0.11 -10.24
C ALA A 146 -6.40 0.11 -9.04
N GLU A 147 -5.47 -0.82 -8.78
CA GLU A 147 -4.51 -0.69 -7.69
C GLU A 147 -3.35 -1.67 -7.87
N PRO A 148 -2.14 -1.38 -7.38
CA PRO A 148 -1.08 -2.37 -7.31
C PRO A 148 -1.42 -3.49 -6.32
N CYS A 149 -0.87 -4.68 -6.57
CA CYS A 149 -0.91 -5.76 -5.61
C CYS A 149 0.07 -5.49 -4.46
N SER A 150 -0.20 -6.01 -3.29
CA SER A 150 0.72 -5.92 -2.15
C SER A 150 1.74 -7.05 -2.17
N ALA A 151 3.01 -6.74 -1.94
CA ALA A 151 4.02 -7.74 -1.58
C ALA A 151 3.97 -8.08 -0.08
N ALA A 152 3.33 -7.24 0.73
CA ALA A 152 3.24 -7.41 2.16
C ALA A 152 2.08 -8.32 2.57
N THR A 153 2.32 -9.08 3.64
CA THR A 153 1.28 -9.73 4.43
C THR A 153 1.58 -9.44 5.88
N GLY A 154 0.57 -9.15 6.69
CA GLY A 154 0.76 -8.69 8.06
C GLY A 154 -0.17 -9.36 9.05
N GLN A 155 0.11 -9.11 10.32
CA GLN A 155 -0.78 -9.41 11.44
C GLN A 155 -1.69 -8.24 11.78
N THR A 156 -1.36 -7.03 11.33
CA THR A 156 -2.24 -5.86 11.45
C THR A 156 -2.34 -5.19 10.10
N TRP A 157 -3.55 -4.78 9.72
CA TRP A 157 -3.85 -4.04 8.51
C TRP A 157 -4.74 -2.85 8.82
N PHE A 158 -4.56 -1.77 8.08
CA PHE A 158 -5.40 -0.59 8.10
C PHE A 158 -5.93 -0.33 6.68
N ALA A 159 -7.24 -0.18 6.56
CA ALA A 159 -7.94 0.18 5.32
C ALA A 159 -8.77 1.44 5.59
N PRO A 160 -8.20 2.64 5.36
CA PRO A 160 -8.88 3.90 5.66
C PRO A 160 -10.03 4.25 4.71
N ASP A 161 -10.01 3.74 3.46
CA ASP A 161 -11.03 4.06 2.46
C ASP A 161 -12.32 3.30 2.72
N GLY A 162 -13.37 4.04 3.05
CA GLY A 162 -14.73 3.53 3.17
C GLY A 162 -15.70 4.67 3.44
N THR A 163 -16.87 4.63 2.78
CA THR A 163 -18.03 5.45 3.10
C THR A 163 -19.28 4.59 2.97
N THR A 164 -20.22 4.77 3.87
CA THR A 164 -21.48 4.01 3.90
C THR A 164 -22.67 4.94 3.82
N GLU A 165 -22.45 6.15 3.32
CA GLU A 165 -23.52 7.12 3.03
C GLU A 165 -24.52 6.54 2.02
N GLN A 166 -25.64 7.21 1.88
CA GLN A 166 -26.68 6.78 0.97
C GLN A 166 -26.17 6.71 -0.48
N GLY A 167 -26.28 5.54 -1.10
CA GLY A 167 -25.81 5.29 -2.46
C GLY A 167 -24.40 4.69 -2.52
N GLU A 168 -23.73 4.51 -1.39
CA GLU A 168 -22.40 3.93 -1.28
C GLU A 168 -22.47 2.53 -0.65
N ASP A 169 -21.80 1.58 -1.26
CA ASP A 169 -21.55 0.26 -0.68
C ASP A 169 -20.05 0.09 -0.44
N ALA A 170 -19.66 -0.10 0.81
CA ALA A 170 -18.27 -0.32 1.21
C ALA A 170 -18.05 -1.78 1.66
N TYR A 171 -16.96 -2.36 1.20
CA TYR A 171 -16.54 -3.72 1.53
C TYR A 171 -15.09 -3.76 1.99
N LEU A 172 -14.81 -4.61 2.95
CA LEU A 172 -13.46 -5.02 3.33
C LEU A 172 -13.22 -6.41 2.76
N VAL A 173 -12.23 -6.55 1.89
CA VAL A 173 -11.84 -7.82 1.26
C VAL A 173 -10.60 -8.35 1.95
N VAL A 174 -10.70 -9.57 2.48
CA VAL A 174 -9.61 -10.24 3.19
C VAL A 174 -9.30 -11.57 2.51
N MET A 175 -8.04 -11.80 2.15
CA MET A 175 -7.59 -13.06 1.56
C MET A 175 -6.54 -13.76 2.42
N ASN A 176 -6.64 -15.08 2.51
CA ASN A 176 -5.63 -15.95 3.08
C ASN A 176 -4.95 -16.78 1.97
N PRO A 177 -3.81 -16.35 1.45
CA PRO A 177 -3.09 -17.06 0.39
C PRO A 177 -2.25 -18.24 0.91
N PHE A 178 -2.15 -18.42 2.22
CA PHE A 178 -1.26 -19.39 2.84
C PHE A 178 -1.91 -20.76 3.02
N ALA A 179 -1.09 -21.77 3.37
CA ALA A 179 -1.52 -23.16 3.59
C ALA A 179 -2.05 -23.42 5.00
N VAL A 180 -2.10 -22.39 5.87
CA VAL A 180 -2.60 -22.49 7.24
C VAL A 180 -3.82 -21.58 7.41
N ASP A 181 -4.67 -21.89 8.39
CA ASP A 181 -5.81 -21.04 8.73
C ASP A 181 -5.30 -19.66 9.20
N ALA A 182 -6.06 -18.63 8.89
CA ALA A 182 -5.92 -17.31 9.51
C ALA A 182 -7.11 -17.06 10.44
N VAL A 183 -6.85 -16.50 11.61
CA VAL A 183 -7.87 -16.04 12.56
C VAL A 183 -7.65 -14.56 12.80
N PHE A 184 -8.70 -13.76 12.67
CA PHE A 184 -8.57 -12.32 12.81
C PHE A 184 -9.86 -11.66 13.29
N ASP A 185 -9.68 -10.47 13.85
CA ASP A 185 -10.72 -9.54 14.25
C ASP A 185 -10.75 -8.34 13.29
N VAL A 186 -11.92 -7.76 13.10
CA VAL A 186 -12.09 -6.48 12.40
C VAL A 186 -12.67 -5.45 13.34
N VAL A 187 -12.00 -4.31 13.45
CA VAL A 187 -12.46 -3.13 14.19
C VAL A 187 -12.76 -2.03 13.20
N LEU A 188 -13.95 -1.42 13.29
CA LEU A 188 -14.31 -0.31 12.42
C LEU A 188 -14.24 1.02 13.19
N TYR A 189 -13.66 2.01 12.56
CA TYR A 189 -13.55 3.39 13.03
C TYR A 189 -14.48 4.29 12.23
N THR A 190 -15.17 5.20 12.90
CA THR A 190 -16.07 6.18 12.29
C THR A 190 -15.80 7.58 12.85
N PRO A 191 -16.36 8.64 12.27
CA PRO A 191 -16.08 10.01 12.73
C PRO A 191 -16.58 10.35 14.13
N LYS A 192 -17.66 9.71 14.58
CA LYS A 192 -18.40 10.13 15.78
C LYS A 192 -18.65 9.05 16.80
N ARG A 193 -18.51 7.79 16.44
CA ARG A 193 -18.81 6.65 17.32
C ARG A 193 -17.52 6.07 17.89
N ALA A 194 -17.62 5.45 19.05
CA ALA A 194 -16.56 4.58 19.55
C ALA A 194 -16.28 3.45 18.53
N PRO A 195 -15.07 2.88 18.52
CA PRO A 195 -14.73 1.78 17.60
C PRO A 195 -15.75 0.66 17.67
N ILE A 196 -16.26 0.26 16.50
CA ILE A 196 -17.29 -0.78 16.38
C ILE A 196 -16.59 -2.14 16.43
N ARG A 197 -16.92 -2.91 17.45
CA ARG A 197 -16.53 -4.30 17.63
C ARG A 197 -17.80 -5.13 17.64
N ASN A 198 -17.94 -6.02 16.66
CA ASN A 198 -19.15 -6.83 16.50
C ASN A 198 -18.76 -8.31 16.49
N SER A 199 -19.55 -9.17 17.11
CA SER A 199 -19.28 -10.62 17.18
C SER A 199 -19.17 -11.29 15.80
N ALA A 200 -19.82 -10.75 14.78
CA ALA A 200 -19.67 -11.24 13.40
C ALA A 200 -18.33 -10.82 12.74
N LEU A 201 -17.57 -9.92 13.39
CA LEU A 201 -16.28 -9.42 12.96
C LEU A 201 -15.13 -9.89 13.87
N THR A 202 -15.43 -10.74 14.88
CA THR A 202 -14.47 -11.22 15.87
C THR A 202 -14.19 -12.70 15.67
N ASP A 203 -12.96 -13.14 15.92
CA ASP A 203 -12.52 -14.54 15.79
C ASP A 203 -12.87 -15.18 14.44
N HIS A 204 -12.82 -14.40 13.37
CA HIS A 204 -13.16 -14.90 12.05
C HIS A 204 -12.08 -15.85 11.52
N VAL A 205 -12.48 -17.10 11.26
CA VAL A 205 -11.58 -18.12 10.72
C VAL A 205 -11.63 -18.15 9.20
N LEU A 206 -10.53 -17.81 8.55
CA LEU A 206 -10.39 -17.86 7.10
C LEU A 206 -9.43 -19.00 6.70
N ARG A 207 -9.99 -20.03 6.08
CA ARG A 207 -9.25 -21.23 5.66
C ARG A 207 -8.23 -20.94 4.57
N PRO A 208 -7.23 -21.82 4.38
CA PRO A 208 -6.22 -21.74 3.31
C PRO A 208 -6.85 -21.55 1.93
N GLY A 209 -6.27 -20.64 1.15
CA GLY A 209 -6.70 -20.38 -0.22
C GLY A 209 -8.11 -19.82 -0.34
N LYS A 210 -8.60 -19.12 0.68
CA LYS A 210 -9.91 -18.48 0.71
C LYS A 210 -9.81 -16.98 0.82
N SER A 211 -10.88 -16.33 0.39
CA SER A 211 -11.13 -14.92 0.65
C SER A 211 -12.57 -14.69 1.11
N VAL A 212 -12.78 -13.60 1.82
CA VAL A 212 -14.07 -13.15 2.35
C VAL A 212 -14.22 -11.65 2.13
N ALA A 213 -15.45 -11.19 1.98
CA ALA A 213 -15.77 -9.76 1.93
C ALA A 213 -16.80 -9.42 2.98
N PHE A 214 -16.53 -8.40 3.80
CA PHE A 214 -17.45 -7.86 4.79
C PHE A 214 -18.09 -6.59 4.24
N ARG A 215 -19.41 -6.54 4.15
CA ARG A 215 -20.11 -5.30 3.79
C ARG A 215 -20.18 -4.39 5.01
N LEU A 216 -19.47 -3.28 4.97
CA LEU A 216 -19.31 -2.36 6.11
C LEU A 216 -20.61 -1.63 6.45
N ASN A 217 -21.49 -1.39 5.46
CA ASN A 217 -22.81 -0.80 5.67
C ASN A 217 -23.68 -1.60 6.68
N ALA A 218 -23.46 -2.90 6.83
CA ALA A 218 -24.19 -3.71 7.79
C ALA A 218 -23.81 -3.42 9.26
N PHE A 219 -22.66 -2.76 9.49
CA PHE A 219 -22.12 -2.48 10.82
C PHE A 219 -22.05 -0.99 11.13
N ALA A 220 -21.81 -0.16 10.11
CA ALA A 220 -21.62 1.29 10.21
C ALA A 220 -22.40 1.98 9.07
N GLU A 221 -23.72 2.06 9.19
CA GLU A 221 -24.60 2.69 8.18
C GLU A 221 -24.58 4.22 8.28
N GLY A 222 -24.55 4.91 7.12
CA GLY A 222 -24.68 6.35 7.01
C GLY A 222 -23.46 7.15 7.47
N GLU A 223 -22.27 6.53 7.50
CA GLU A 223 -21.04 7.20 7.91
C GLU A 223 -20.27 7.74 6.70
N ALA A 224 -19.84 9.01 6.80
CA ALA A 224 -19.08 9.68 5.75
C ALA A 224 -17.65 9.10 5.57
N SER A 225 -17.12 8.48 6.61
CA SER A 225 -15.86 7.72 6.56
C SER A 225 -15.96 6.51 7.48
N VAL A 226 -15.52 5.36 6.99
CA VAL A 226 -15.38 4.12 7.75
C VAL A 226 -14.01 3.55 7.46
N GLY A 227 -13.12 3.63 8.44
CA GLY A 227 -11.84 2.93 8.36
C GLY A 227 -11.94 1.57 9.05
N ALA A 228 -11.17 0.60 8.55
CA ALA A 228 -11.09 -0.73 9.16
C ALA A 228 -9.66 -1.02 9.63
N GLN A 229 -9.55 -1.66 10.80
CA GLN A 229 -8.34 -2.35 11.25
C GLN A 229 -8.63 -3.84 11.30
N VAL A 230 -7.71 -4.65 10.79
CA VAL A 230 -7.74 -6.11 10.84
C VAL A 230 -6.57 -6.58 11.69
N ASP A 231 -6.87 -7.22 12.82
CA ASP A 231 -5.89 -7.77 13.74
C ASP A 231 -5.88 -9.29 13.66
N VAL A 232 -4.78 -9.86 13.17
CA VAL A 232 -4.63 -11.29 12.92
C VAL A 232 -3.97 -11.95 14.12
N THR A 233 -4.70 -12.83 14.80
CA THR A 233 -4.20 -13.58 15.97
C THR A 233 -3.50 -14.87 15.58
N LEU A 234 -3.84 -15.45 14.42
CA LEU A 234 -3.21 -16.65 13.87
C LEU A 234 -3.03 -16.50 12.35
N GLY A 235 -1.89 -16.88 11.82
CA GLY A 235 -1.59 -16.80 10.40
C GLY A 235 -1.27 -15.39 9.91
N ARG A 236 -1.58 -15.12 8.66
CA ARG A 236 -1.42 -13.82 7.99
C ARG A 236 -2.45 -13.67 6.88
N VAL A 237 -2.81 -12.45 6.55
CA VAL A 237 -3.76 -12.12 5.48
C VAL A 237 -3.24 -10.98 4.61
N ALA A 238 -3.90 -10.75 3.48
CA ALA A 238 -3.81 -9.49 2.74
C ALA A 238 -5.22 -8.87 2.68
N VAL A 239 -5.28 -7.54 2.74
CA VAL A 239 -6.52 -6.78 2.92
C VAL A 239 -6.61 -5.63 1.92
N SER A 240 -7.80 -5.40 1.38
CA SER A 240 -8.14 -4.18 0.63
C SER A 240 -9.54 -3.68 1.01
N SER A 241 -9.81 -2.42 0.72
CA SER A 241 -11.17 -1.86 0.65
C SER A 241 -11.68 -1.96 -0.79
N LEU A 242 -13.01 -2.08 -0.94
CA LEU A 242 -13.73 -1.98 -2.20
C LEU A 242 -14.95 -1.10 -1.97
N GLY A 243 -15.02 0.04 -2.65
CA GLY A 243 -16.15 0.94 -2.65
C GLY A 243 -16.90 0.87 -3.97
N ILE A 244 -18.23 0.94 -3.92
CA ILE A 244 -19.12 0.95 -5.08
C ILE A 244 -20.14 2.04 -4.91
N THR A 245 -20.14 3.01 -5.82
CA THR A 245 -21.11 4.11 -5.86
C THR A 245 -22.27 3.73 -6.78
N ARG A 246 -23.50 3.94 -6.36
CA ARG A 246 -24.71 3.53 -7.10
C ARG A 246 -24.80 4.20 -8.48
N ASP A 247 -24.41 5.45 -8.58
CA ASP A 247 -24.53 6.25 -9.80
C ASP A 247 -23.31 6.14 -10.71
N GLY A 248 -22.37 5.27 -10.38
CA GLY A 248 -21.12 5.01 -11.08
C GLY A 248 -19.93 5.31 -10.18
N GLY A 249 -19.00 4.38 -10.16
CA GLY A 249 -17.75 4.47 -9.40
C GLY A 249 -17.40 3.15 -8.73
N ILE A 250 -16.18 2.71 -8.96
CA ILE A 250 -15.59 1.55 -8.29
C ILE A 250 -14.23 1.99 -7.77
N ARG A 251 -14.08 1.96 -6.46
CA ARG A 251 -12.80 2.19 -5.78
C ARG A 251 -12.24 0.89 -5.26
N SER A 252 -10.96 0.69 -5.38
CA SER A 252 -10.29 -0.42 -4.69
C SER A 252 -8.95 0.10 -4.19
N VAL A 253 -8.66 -0.10 -2.92
CA VAL A 253 -7.42 0.35 -2.29
C VAL A 253 -6.85 -0.76 -1.45
N ILE A 254 -5.59 -1.10 -1.71
CA ILE A 254 -4.86 -2.03 -0.86
C ILE A 254 -4.63 -1.41 0.52
N GLY A 255 -4.86 -2.18 1.58
CA GLY A 255 -4.59 -1.74 2.94
C GLY A 255 -3.08 -1.59 3.21
N THR A 256 -2.75 -0.91 4.29
CA THR A 256 -1.38 -0.80 4.80
C THR A 256 -1.19 -1.65 6.05
N THR A 257 -0.03 -2.29 6.20
CA THR A 257 0.30 -3.13 7.37
C THR A 257 0.81 -2.35 8.58
N ALA A 258 0.98 -1.05 8.45
CA ALA A 258 1.42 -0.20 9.54
C ALA A 258 0.85 1.22 9.41
N THR A 259 0.81 1.96 10.49
CA THR A 259 0.62 3.42 10.50
C THR A 259 1.97 4.12 10.46
N GLY A 260 1.99 5.41 10.17
CA GLY A 260 3.21 6.21 10.16
C GLY A 260 2.93 7.69 10.43
N PRO A 261 3.99 8.48 10.69
CA PRO A 261 3.84 9.91 10.91
C PRO A 261 3.70 10.71 9.62
N VAL A 262 3.95 10.10 8.46
CA VAL A 262 3.94 10.78 7.15
C VAL A 262 3.22 9.91 6.12
N THR A 263 2.47 10.55 5.24
CA THR A 263 1.89 9.93 4.04
C THR A 263 1.88 10.94 2.89
N LEU A 264 2.28 10.48 1.71
CA LEU A 264 2.27 11.20 0.44
C LEU A 264 1.15 10.62 -0.43
N LEU A 265 0.20 11.45 -0.83
CA LEU A 265 -1.02 11.05 -1.53
C LEU A 265 -1.08 11.77 -2.88
N PRO A 266 -0.56 11.18 -3.97
CA PRO A 266 -0.63 11.80 -5.28
C PRO A 266 -2.06 11.80 -5.80
N VAL A 267 -2.40 12.88 -6.52
CA VAL A 267 -3.72 13.13 -7.12
C VAL A 267 -3.61 12.98 -8.64
N GLY A 268 -4.50 12.24 -9.23
CA GLY A 268 -4.46 11.87 -10.65
C GLY A 268 -4.71 13.01 -11.66
N GLY A 269 -4.84 14.25 -11.20
CA GLY A 269 -5.04 15.43 -12.04
C GLY A 269 -6.51 15.67 -12.41
N GLY A 270 -6.75 16.82 -13.00
CA GLY A 270 -8.08 17.39 -13.21
C GLY A 270 -8.38 18.45 -12.16
N ALA A 271 -9.34 19.32 -12.41
CA ALA A 271 -9.88 20.23 -11.41
C ALA A 271 -10.95 19.48 -10.63
N GLY A 272 -10.88 19.51 -9.29
CA GLY A 272 -11.88 18.77 -8.53
C GLY A 272 -11.68 18.84 -7.04
N GLN A 273 -12.48 18.03 -6.37
CA GLN A 273 -12.43 17.83 -4.94
C GLN A 273 -12.02 16.38 -4.68
N SER A 274 -11.02 16.21 -3.83
CA SER A 274 -10.66 14.92 -3.27
C SER A 274 -10.93 14.88 -1.79
N THR A 275 -11.01 13.71 -1.24
CA THR A 275 -11.13 13.47 0.18
C THR A 275 -9.94 12.63 0.65
N VAL A 276 -9.25 13.10 1.67
CA VAL A 276 -8.27 12.31 2.39
C VAL A 276 -8.99 11.65 3.56
N ASP A 277 -9.16 10.34 3.48
CA ASP A 277 -9.71 9.54 4.57
C ASP A 277 -8.57 9.13 5.51
N VAL A 278 -8.67 9.52 6.77
CA VAL A 278 -7.62 9.31 7.79
C VAL A 278 -8.14 8.43 8.91
N VAL A 279 -7.39 7.40 9.28
CA VAL A 279 -7.62 6.56 10.46
C VAL A 279 -6.52 6.83 11.47
N VAL A 280 -6.94 7.20 12.69
CA VAL A 280 -6.07 7.33 13.86
C VAL A 280 -6.41 6.19 14.82
N PRO A 281 -5.66 5.09 14.83
CA PRO A 281 -5.96 3.93 15.68
C PRO A 281 -5.44 4.09 17.10
N GLY A 282 -4.53 5.05 17.36
CA GLY A 282 -3.92 5.31 18.66
C GLY A 282 -4.90 5.84 19.71
N GLU A 283 -4.43 5.97 20.93
CA GLU A 283 -5.22 6.43 22.09
C GLU A 283 -5.14 7.94 22.33
N GLU A 284 -4.24 8.64 21.63
CA GLU A 284 -4.04 10.07 21.76
C GLU A 284 -4.63 10.85 20.58
N GLN A 285 -5.05 12.08 20.86
CA GLN A 285 -5.49 13.01 19.83
C GLN A 285 -4.31 13.38 18.94
N LEU A 286 -4.53 13.38 17.64
CA LEU A 286 -3.48 13.63 16.65
C LEU A 286 -3.76 14.91 15.86
N GLY A 287 -2.79 15.82 15.87
CA GLY A 287 -2.77 16.98 15.00
C GLY A 287 -2.09 16.67 13.66
N PHE A 288 -2.44 17.42 12.62
CA PHE A 288 -1.87 17.26 11.28
C PHE A 288 -1.31 18.59 10.75
N GLY A 289 -0.17 18.50 10.06
CA GLY A 289 0.26 19.44 9.06
C GLY A 289 0.00 18.84 7.68
N ALA A 290 -0.53 19.62 6.75
CA ALA A 290 -0.74 19.12 5.40
C ALA A 290 -0.41 20.18 4.36
N THR A 291 0.33 19.76 3.33
CA THR A 291 0.80 20.62 2.23
C THR A 291 0.33 20.02 0.91
N LEU A 292 -0.22 20.84 0.05
CA LEU A 292 -0.52 20.50 -1.34
C LEU A 292 0.68 20.89 -2.21
N LEU A 293 1.29 19.90 -2.84
CA LEU A 293 2.30 20.06 -3.87
C LEU A 293 1.60 20.09 -5.24
N SER A 294 2.07 20.96 -6.14
CA SER A 294 1.57 21.08 -7.52
C SER A 294 2.73 21.54 -8.41
N SER A 295 2.45 21.92 -9.64
CA SER A 295 3.43 22.60 -10.50
C SER A 295 3.76 24.04 -10.04
N GLU A 296 3.02 24.54 -9.06
CA GLU A 296 3.25 25.85 -8.42
C GLU A 296 3.91 25.65 -7.05
N ALA A 297 4.18 26.76 -6.35
CA ALA A 297 4.74 26.69 -5.00
C ALA A 297 3.81 25.92 -4.04
N PRO A 298 4.36 25.14 -3.10
CA PRO A 298 3.58 24.40 -2.13
C PRO A 298 2.65 25.31 -1.31
N VAL A 299 1.41 24.88 -1.12
CA VAL A 299 0.40 25.60 -0.35
C VAL A 299 -0.23 24.71 0.73
N PRO A 300 -0.84 25.28 1.79
CA PRO A 300 -1.59 24.49 2.76
C PRO A 300 -2.70 23.66 2.10
N ALA A 301 -2.88 22.41 2.54
CA ALA A 301 -3.90 21.49 2.00
C ALA A 301 -5.26 21.69 2.69
N GLY A 302 -5.84 22.86 2.59
CA GLY A 302 -7.20 23.15 3.03
C GLY A 302 -7.50 22.74 4.47
N GLY A 303 -8.64 22.07 4.67
CA GLY A 303 -9.14 21.69 5.99
C GLY A 303 -8.34 20.60 6.72
N LEU A 304 -7.34 19.99 6.07
CA LEU A 304 -6.45 19.01 6.70
C LEU A 304 -5.25 19.70 7.38
N THR A 305 -4.86 20.89 6.90
CA THR A 305 -3.82 21.69 7.55
C THR A 305 -4.33 22.20 8.89
N GLU A 306 -3.56 22.00 9.96
CA GLU A 306 -3.95 22.35 11.35
C GLU A 306 -5.17 21.56 11.87
N ALA A 307 -5.59 20.51 11.18
CA ALA A 307 -6.66 19.65 11.66
C ALA A 307 -6.23 18.86 12.90
N SER A 308 -7.21 18.53 13.71
CA SER A 308 -7.04 17.65 14.87
C SER A 308 -8.10 16.56 14.84
N GLN A 309 -7.69 15.32 15.08
CA GLN A 309 -8.54 14.14 15.07
C GLN A 309 -8.49 13.40 16.39
N ASN A 310 -9.65 13.01 16.89
CA ASN A 310 -9.76 12.20 18.10
C ASN A 310 -9.11 10.83 17.91
N PRO A 311 -8.63 10.23 18.99
CA PRO A 311 -8.12 8.86 18.95
C PRO A 311 -9.20 7.87 18.53
N THR A 312 -8.77 6.71 18.05
CA THR A 312 -9.63 5.58 17.68
C THR A 312 -10.79 5.97 16.74
N SER A 313 -10.51 6.82 15.76
CA SER A 313 -11.52 7.33 14.83
C SER A 313 -11.07 7.30 13.37
N ALA A 314 -12.04 7.37 12.44
CA ALA A 314 -11.81 7.65 11.03
C ALA A 314 -12.49 8.96 10.66
N ARG A 315 -11.87 9.76 9.77
CA ARG A 315 -12.44 11.05 9.37
C ARG A 315 -12.06 11.42 7.94
N PRO A 316 -13.02 11.94 7.14
CA PRO A 316 -12.76 12.48 5.81
C PRO A 316 -12.34 13.96 5.91
N TYR A 317 -11.35 14.34 5.12
CA TYR A 317 -10.89 15.73 4.99
C TYR A 317 -10.93 16.14 3.51
N PRO A 318 -11.80 17.07 3.13
CA PRO A 318 -11.87 17.55 1.76
C PRO A 318 -10.63 18.39 1.42
N VAL A 319 -10.07 18.12 0.24
CA VAL A 319 -8.96 18.87 -0.35
C VAL A 319 -9.33 19.26 -1.77
N THR A 320 -9.18 20.55 -2.10
CA THR A 320 -9.43 21.08 -3.43
C THR A 320 -8.11 21.33 -4.15
N PHE A 321 -8.06 21.00 -5.44
CA PHE A 321 -6.87 21.17 -6.28
C PHE A 321 -7.27 21.56 -7.71
N SER A 322 -6.31 22.13 -8.43
CA SER A 322 -6.39 22.41 -9.86
C SER A 322 -5.20 21.75 -10.57
N GLY A 323 -5.46 20.67 -11.30
CA GLY A 323 -4.41 19.93 -12.00
C GLY A 323 -3.70 18.86 -11.17
N PRO A 324 -2.59 18.32 -11.67
CA PRO A 324 -1.79 17.31 -10.99
C PRO A 324 -1.27 17.85 -9.67
N SER A 325 -1.42 17.07 -8.63
CA SER A 325 -1.08 17.49 -7.28
C SER A 325 -0.69 16.30 -6.42
N SER A 326 -0.17 16.56 -5.23
CA SER A 326 0.04 15.55 -4.18
C SER A 326 -0.23 16.19 -2.82
N VAL A 327 -0.93 15.47 -1.95
CA VAL A 327 -1.15 15.89 -0.57
C VAL A 327 -0.09 15.25 0.30
N HIS A 328 0.75 16.05 0.91
CA HIS A 328 1.74 15.62 1.88
C HIS A 328 1.18 15.86 3.29
N VAL A 329 0.87 14.78 4.00
CA VAL A 329 0.28 14.80 5.35
C VAL A 329 1.33 14.36 6.36
N VAL A 330 1.50 15.16 7.42
CA VAL A 330 2.44 14.90 8.51
C VAL A 330 1.71 14.96 9.84
N ALA A 331 1.90 13.95 10.68
CA ALA A 331 1.43 13.97 12.05
C ALA A 331 2.24 14.98 12.87
N GLN A 332 1.57 15.71 13.77
CA GLN A 332 2.24 16.56 14.74
C GLN A 332 2.56 15.75 15.99
N GLY A 333 3.81 15.77 16.44
CA GLY A 333 4.31 14.95 17.54
C GLY A 333 4.64 13.51 17.13
N ASP A 334 4.58 12.58 18.08
CA ASP A 334 5.01 11.18 17.92
C ASP A 334 3.88 10.24 17.44
N GLY A 335 2.72 10.80 17.07
CA GLY A 335 1.57 10.02 16.65
C GLY A 335 1.70 9.43 15.24
N SER A 336 0.85 8.46 14.95
CA SER A 336 0.83 7.79 13.66
C SER A 336 -0.60 7.56 13.15
N PHE A 337 -0.75 7.53 11.82
CA PHE A 337 -2.03 7.36 11.15
C PHE A 337 -1.89 6.53 9.89
N ALA A 338 -3.02 6.07 9.35
CA ALA A 338 -3.13 5.56 7.99
C ALA A 338 -4.07 6.47 7.21
N ALA A 339 -3.77 6.72 5.93
CA ALA A 339 -4.59 7.55 5.08
C ALA A 339 -4.68 7.01 3.66
N THR A 340 -5.80 7.33 3.00
CA THR A 340 -6.06 7.10 1.58
C THR A 340 -6.61 8.38 0.95
N LEU A 341 -6.43 8.50 -0.35
CA LEU A 341 -7.03 9.59 -1.12
C LEU A 341 -8.15 9.01 -1.98
N ARG A 342 -9.33 9.59 -1.85
CA ARG A 342 -10.48 9.38 -2.74
C ARG A 342 -10.67 10.63 -3.60
N SER A 343 -10.74 10.44 -4.91
CA SER A 343 -10.85 11.54 -5.88
C SER A 343 -12.02 11.29 -6.82
N VAL A 344 -12.86 12.31 -7.00
CA VAL A 344 -13.97 12.27 -7.94
C VAL A 344 -13.44 12.69 -9.31
N GLY A 345 -13.65 11.86 -10.31
CA GLY A 345 -13.31 12.13 -11.69
C GLY A 345 -14.41 12.86 -12.44
N VAL A 346 -14.20 13.00 -13.74
CA VAL A 346 -15.21 13.56 -14.65
C VAL A 346 -16.35 12.54 -14.79
N GLY A 347 -17.59 12.99 -14.55
CA GLY A 347 -18.78 12.14 -14.72
C GLY A 347 -19.24 11.40 -13.47
N ASN A 348 -18.83 11.85 -12.29
CA ASN A 348 -19.14 11.26 -10.97
C ASN A 348 -18.56 9.88 -10.70
N ASP A 349 -17.68 9.35 -11.54
CA ASP A 349 -16.89 8.19 -11.19
C ASP A 349 -15.79 8.60 -10.18
N ASP A 350 -15.49 7.75 -9.24
CA ASP A 350 -14.48 8.02 -8.26
C ASP A 350 -13.39 6.92 -8.25
N GLY A 351 -12.16 7.36 -8.09
CA GLY A 351 -11.01 6.52 -7.86
C GLY A 351 -10.44 6.76 -6.47
N ALA A 352 -9.78 5.77 -5.92
CA ALA A 352 -9.05 5.93 -4.67
C ALA A 352 -7.68 5.27 -4.77
N THR A 353 -6.75 5.74 -3.94
CA THR A 353 -5.41 5.16 -3.86
C THR A 353 -4.86 5.25 -2.44
N GLY A 354 -4.10 4.25 -2.05
CA GLY A 354 -3.26 4.31 -0.85
C GLY A 354 -2.09 5.24 -1.09
N GLY A 355 -1.68 5.98 -0.08
CA GLY A 355 -0.48 6.81 -0.18
C GLY A 355 0.80 5.98 -0.08
N ALA A 356 1.93 6.62 -0.35
CA ALA A 356 3.25 6.12 -0.02
C ALA A 356 3.82 6.87 1.18
N ARG A 357 4.63 6.20 1.97
CA ARG A 357 5.35 6.82 3.10
C ARG A 357 6.70 7.36 2.69
N GLU A 358 7.27 6.76 1.68
CA GLU A 358 8.61 7.03 1.18
C GLU A 358 8.55 7.19 -0.34
N ALA A 359 9.36 8.08 -0.85
CA ALA A 359 9.66 8.18 -2.26
C ALA A 359 10.69 7.09 -2.64
N SER A 360 10.86 6.84 -3.92
CA SER A 360 11.87 5.90 -4.44
C SER A 360 12.53 6.45 -5.70
N ALA A 361 13.74 5.99 -5.98
CA ALA A 361 14.45 6.34 -7.20
C ALA A 361 13.97 5.56 -8.44
N ALA A 362 13.25 4.45 -8.25
CA ALA A 362 12.79 3.62 -9.36
C ALA A 362 11.40 3.05 -9.11
N TRP A 363 10.55 3.11 -10.12
CA TRP A 363 9.15 2.68 -10.08
C TRP A 363 8.74 1.93 -11.33
N VAL A 364 7.78 1.02 -11.19
CA VAL A 364 6.96 0.55 -12.30
C VAL A 364 5.54 1.06 -12.11
N VAL A 365 5.06 1.83 -13.06
CA VAL A 365 3.68 2.32 -13.10
C VAL A 365 2.90 1.44 -14.04
N MET A 366 1.86 0.81 -13.52
CA MET A 366 1.02 -0.12 -14.26
C MET A 366 -0.18 0.62 -14.87
N PRO A 367 -0.74 0.12 -15.98
CA PRO A 367 -1.94 0.73 -16.56
C PRO A 367 -3.12 0.72 -15.59
N ALA A 368 -3.84 1.83 -15.51
CA ALA A 368 -5.12 1.93 -14.80
C ALA A 368 -6.29 1.98 -15.81
N ILE A 369 -6.21 1.22 -16.91
CA ILE A 369 -7.10 1.31 -18.08
C ILE A 369 -7.98 0.07 -18.14
N ALA A 370 -9.29 0.27 -18.30
CA ALA A 370 -10.27 -0.81 -18.47
C ALA A 370 -11.07 -0.72 -19.80
N GLY A 371 -10.61 -0.03 -20.79
CA GLY A 371 -11.29 0.07 -22.09
C GLY A 371 -10.83 1.25 -22.93
N GLU A 372 -11.24 1.25 -24.18
CA GLU A 372 -10.98 2.30 -25.16
C GLU A 372 -12.29 3.06 -25.52
N PRO A 373 -12.24 4.38 -25.81
CA PRO A 373 -11.06 5.24 -25.71
C PRO A 373 -10.72 5.60 -24.27
N SER A 374 -9.43 5.63 -23.95
CA SER A 374 -8.92 6.02 -22.63
C SER A 374 -7.96 7.20 -22.75
N ARG A 375 -7.85 7.98 -21.66
CA ARG A 375 -6.87 9.06 -21.53
C ARG A 375 -5.98 8.75 -20.34
N PRO A 376 -4.91 7.97 -20.53
CA PRO A 376 -3.97 7.67 -19.48
C PRO A 376 -3.19 8.92 -19.09
N ARG A 377 -2.84 9.00 -17.81
CA ARG A 377 -1.94 10.01 -17.25
C ARG A 377 -1.01 9.31 -16.27
N ILE A 378 0.20 9.80 -16.16
CA ILE A 378 1.12 9.42 -15.09
C ILE A 378 1.57 10.70 -14.41
N VAL A 379 1.32 10.77 -13.13
CA VAL A 379 1.70 11.90 -12.26
C VAL A 379 3.01 11.55 -11.57
N LEU A 380 3.93 12.50 -11.58
CA LEU A 380 5.26 12.41 -11.00
C LEU A 380 5.38 13.47 -9.91
N VAL A 381 5.75 13.08 -8.72
CA VAL A 381 5.86 13.97 -7.56
C VAL A 381 7.30 13.97 -7.08
N ASN A 382 7.92 15.13 -7.03
CA ASN A 382 9.19 15.33 -6.36
C ASN A 382 8.94 15.98 -4.99
N PRO A 383 8.91 15.22 -3.90
CA PRO A 383 8.72 15.78 -2.56
C PRO A 383 10.01 16.39 -1.97
N GLY A 384 11.14 16.21 -2.65
CA GLY A 384 12.45 16.67 -2.22
C GLY A 384 12.67 18.19 -2.36
N ASN A 385 13.81 18.63 -1.92
CA ASN A 385 14.22 20.05 -1.95
C ASN A 385 15.21 20.39 -3.08
N THR A 386 15.45 19.46 -3.98
CA THR A 386 16.31 19.62 -5.18
C THR A 386 15.55 19.12 -6.40
N SER A 387 15.81 19.69 -7.58
CA SER A 387 15.28 19.19 -8.85
C SER A 387 15.81 17.79 -9.15
N VAL A 388 14.97 16.94 -9.71
CA VAL A 388 15.32 15.56 -10.12
C VAL A 388 15.15 15.39 -11.61
N THR A 389 16.01 14.58 -12.22
CA THR A 389 15.84 14.16 -13.62
C THR A 389 15.21 12.76 -13.64
N VAL A 390 14.17 12.61 -14.44
CA VAL A 390 13.38 11.38 -14.55
C VAL A 390 13.51 10.85 -15.97
N THR A 391 13.81 9.56 -16.11
CA THR A 391 13.80 8.81 -17.36
C THR A 391 12.61 7.86 -17.35
N LEU A 392 11.89 7.83 -18.47
CA LEU A 392 10.72 7.00 -18.73
C LEU A 392 11.08 5.95 -19.77
N HIS A 393 10.78 4.69 -19.46
CA HIS A 393 10.94 3.56 -20.38
C HIS A 393 9.64 2.74 -20.43
N ALA A 394 9.09 2.52 -21.62
CA ALA A 394 7.85 1.78 -21.79
C ALA A 394 8.12 0.27 -21.84
N LEU A 395 7.48 -0.49 -20.96
CA LEU A 395 7.50 -1.96 -20.97
C LEU A 395 6.34 -2.45 -21.85
N ALA A 396 6.58 -2.54 -23.17
CA ALA A 396 5.54 -2.77 -24.16
C ALA A 396 4.84 -4.12 -23.99
N THR A 397 3.54 -4.17 -24.31
CA THR A 397 2.81 -5.43 -24.45
C THR A 397 3.18 -6.11 -25.79
N GLU A 398 2.95 -7.43 -25.85
CA GLU A 398 3.21 -8.18 -27.07
C GLU A 398 2.41 -7.60 -28.27
N GLY A 399 3.12 -7.26 -29.34
CA GLY A 399 2.56 -6.67 -30.56
C GLY A 399 2.46 -5.14 -30.55
N GLU A 400 2.77 -4.46 -29.46
CA GLU A 400 2.92 -3.00 -29.40
C GLU A 400 4.37 -2.59 -29.66
N THR A 401 4.54 -1.38 -30.22
CA THR A 401 5.88 -0.78 -30.37
C THR A 401 6.09 0.21 -29.24
N ALA A 402 7.08 -0.05 -28.39
CA ALA A 402 7.44 0.91 -27.35
C ALA A 402 7.83 2.26 -27.95
N PRO A 403 7.37 3.39 -27.40
CA PRO A 403 7.91 4.71 -27.73
C PRO A 403 9.38 4.79 -27.34
N ALA A 404 10.11 5.73 -27.92
CA ALA A 404 11.46 6.04 -27.49
C ALA A 404 11.44 6.55 -26.05
N ASP A 405 12.50 6.24 -25.29
CA ASP A 405 12.68 6.75 -23.93
C ASP A 405 12.56 8.28 -23.90
N ALA A 406 11.95 8.77 -22.85
CA ALA A 406 11.80 10.20 -22.62
C ALA A 406 12.46 10.61 -21.29
N THR A 407 12.94 11.85 -21.25
CA THR A 407 13.54 12.42 -20.06
C THR A 407 12.90 13.76 -19.74
N LEU A 408 12.62 14.00 -18.46
CA LEU A 408 12.10 15.27 -17.97
C LEU A 408 12.75 15.66 -16.64
N THR A 409 12.69 16.93 -16.29
CA THR A 409 13.15 17.45 -15.01
C THR A 409 11.98 17.93 -14.20
N ILE A 410 11.90 17.51 -12.93
CA ILE A 410 10.86 17.91 -11.99
C ILE A 410 11.50 18.77 -10.91
N ASP A 411 11.00 19.97 -10.75
CA ASP A 411 11.54 20.91 -9.76
C ASP A 411 11.31 20.43 -8.32
N ALA A 412 12.07 21.00 -7.41
CA ALA A 412 11.96 20.72 -5.97
C ALA A 412 10.55 21.03 -5.45
N GLY A 413 9.98 20.11 -4.67
CA GLY A 413 8.66 20.28 -4.05
C GLY A 413 7.51 20.39 -5.06
N SER A 414 7.66 19.89 -6.29
CA SER A 414 6.68 20.07 -7.37
C SER A 414 6.11 18.74 -7.90
N VAL A 415 5.08 18.90 -8.72
CA VAL A 415 4.38 17.79 -9.39
C VAL A 415 4.33 18.06 -10.87
N ASP A 416 4.60 17.04 -11.68
CA ASP A 416 4.54 17.09 -13.13
C ASP A 416 3.80 15.87 -13.70
N GLN A 417 3.55 15.87 -14.98
CA GLN A 417 2.94 14.75 -15.71
C GLN A 417 3.84 14.27 -16.83
N VAL A 418 3.79 12.96 -17.06
CA VAL A 418 4.38 12.37 -18.26
C VAL A 418 3.75 12.99 -19.50
N PRO A 419 4.56 13.43 -20.49
CA PRO A 419 4.04 14.04 -21.70
C PRO A 419 3.02 13.14 -22.41
N PRO A 420 1.86 13.65 -22.83
CA PRO A 420 0.82 12.86 -23.50
C PRO A 420 1.33 12.08 -24.72
N GLY A 421 2.21 12.66 -25.53
CA GLY A 421 2.78 12.00 -26.70
C GLY A 421 3.59 10.73 -26.38
N PHE A 422 4.15 10.61 -25.17
CA PHE A 422 4.77 9.36 -24.72
C PHE A 422 3.72 8.28 -24.43
N LEU A 423 2.56 8.69 -23.91
CA LEU A 423 1.48 7.77 -23.50
C LEU A 423 0.59 7.32 -24.66
N GLU A 424 0.58 8.04 -25.78
CA GLU A 424 -0.27 7.74 -26.95
C GLU A 424 0.04 6.39 -27.61
N GLY A 425 1.25 5.87 -27.44
CA GLY A 425 1.69 4.58 -28.00
C GLY A 425 1.57 3.38 -27.07
N ILE A 426 1.10 3.57 -25.83
CA ILE A 426 1.16 2.53 -24.77
C ILE A 426 -0.20 2.26 -24.12
N HIS A 427 -1.04 1.50 -24.83
CA HIS A 427 -2.43 1.23 -24.38
C HIS A 427 -2.60 0.11 -23.35
N GLY A 428 -1.65 -0.56 -22.93
CA GLY A 428 -1.72 -1.65 -21.93
C GLY A 428 -0.37 -1.93 -21.33
N SER A 429 0.60 -1.10 -21.65
CA SER A 429 1.99 -1.23 -21.23
C SER A 429 2.23 -0.51 -19.91
N ALA A 430 3.06 -1.10 -19.07
CA ALA A 430 3.60 -0.41 -17.90
C ALA A 430 4.73 0.54 -18.31
N VAL A 431 5.05 1.46 -17.42
CA VAL A 431 6.18 2.39 -17.59
C VAL A 431 7.15 2.21 -16.43
N GLU A 432 8.37 1.90 -16.74
CA GLU A 432 9.48 2.00 -15.80
C GLU A 432 9.92 3.45 -15.71
N ILE A 433 10.06 3.96 -14.49
CA ILE A 433 10.41 5.34 -14.20
C ILE A 433 11.62 5.33 -13.28
N ARG A 434 12.72 5.94 -13.72
CA ARG A 434 13.93 6.08 -12.91
C ARG A 434 14.27 7.55 -12.69
N SER A 435 14.56 7.91 -11.44
CA SER A 435 15.01 9.26 -11.11
C SER A 435 16.49 9.28 -10.75
N THR A 436 17.14 10.39 -11.07
CA THR A 436 18.51 10.71 -10.66
C THR A 436 18.53 12.07 -9.97
N GLY A 437 19.36 12.19 -8.93
CA GLY A 437 19.44 13.41 -8.12
C GLY A 437 18.45 13.47 -6.96
N GLY A 438 17.56 12.49 -6.82
CA GLY A 438 16.59 12.39 -5.73
C GLY A 438 15.57 11.31 -5.99
N GLU A 439 14.64 11.16 -5.05
CA GLU A 439 13.54 10.19 -5.08
C GLU A 439 12.23 10.87 -5.44
N ILE A 440 11.34 10.13 -6.09
CA ILE A 440 10.02 10.58 -6.53
C ILE A 440 8.92 9.64 -6.08
N LEU A 441 7.65 10.10 -6.19
CA LEU A 441 6.49 9.21 -6.23
C LEU A 441 5.83 9.26 -7.61
N THR A 442 5.04 8.23 -7.90
CA THR A 442 4.32 8.16 -9.16
C THR A 442 2.97 7.48 -9.01
N LEU A 443 2.01 7.95 -9.80
CA LEU A 443 0.63 7.46 -9.85
C LEU A 443 0.18 7.36 -11.29
N ALA A 444 -0.42 6.24 -11.67
CA ALA A 444 -1.24 6.15 -12.87
C ALA A 444 -2.65 6.66 -12.59
N ALA A 445 -3.16 7.48 -13.48
CA ALA A 445 -4.56 7.87 -13.52
C ALA A 445 -5.11 7.65 -14.93
N SER A 446 -6.35 7.24 -15.02
CA SER A 446 -7.00 7.07 -16.31
C SER A 446 -8.45 7.54 -16.28
N THR A 447 -8.84 8.25 -17.32
CA THR A 447 -10.26 8.52 -17.62
C THR A 447 -10.59 7.77 -18.90
N SER A 448 -11.63 6.95 -18.88
CA SER A 448 -12.08 6.23 -20.07
C SER A 448 -13.59 6.37 -20.24
N LEU A 449 -14.09 6.19 -21.48
CA LEU A 449 -15.51 5.99 -21.72
C LEU A 449 -15.85 4.55 -21.38
N GLY A 450 -16.49 4.36 -20.22
CA GLY A 450 -16.90 3.06 -19.74
C GLY A 450 -18.11 2.49 -20.46
N VAL A 451 -18.68 1.45 -19.88
CA VAL A 451 -19.91 0.81 -20.35
C VAL A 451 -21.04 1.85 -20.43
N LYS A 452 -21.77 1.86 -21.55
CA LYS A 452 -22.89 2.79 -21.85
C LYS A 452 -22.48 4.26 -22.04
N GLY A 453 -21.20 4.55 -22.35
CA GLY A 453 -20.74 5.91 -22.61
C GLY A 453 -20.58 6.79 -21.37
N LEU A 454 -20.63 6.22 -20.18
CA LEU A 454 -20.32 6.92 -18.93
C LEU A 454 -18.81 7.04 -18.76
N SER A 455 -18.36 8.21 -18.34
CA SER A 455 -16.95 8.40 -17.99
C SER A 455 -16.59 7.54 -16.79
N THR A 456 -15.43 6.89 -16.81
CA THR A 456 -14.86 6.15 -15.69
C THR A 456 -13.52 6.75 -15.32
N TYR A 457 -13.18 6.67 -14.03
CA TYR A 457 -11.95 7.23 -13.49
C TYR A 457 -11.27 6.19 -12.59
N ALA A 458 -10.01 5.94 -12.80
CA ALA A 458 -9.23 5.00 -12.02
C ALA A 458 -7.89 5.60 -11.61
N LEU A 459 -7.43 5.24 -10.43
CA LEU A 459 -6.11 5.59 -9.88
C LEU A 459 -5.37 4.32 -9.51
N ALA A 460 -4.06 4.29 -9.69
CA ALA A 460 -3.20 3.21 -9.21
C ALA A 460 -1.81 3.77 -8.87
N MET A 461 -1.34 3.55 -7.65
CA MET A 461 0.04 3.87 -7.26
C MET A 461 1.04 3.10 -8.13
N GLY A 462 2.21 3.69 -8.36
CA GLY A 462 3.37 2.96 -8.83
C GLY A 462 3.85 1.93 -7.80
N LEU A 463 4.61 0.96 -8.28
CA LEU A 463 5.31 -0.02 -7.43
C LEU A 463 6.79 0.31 -7.42
N PRO A 464 7.42 0.52 -6.26
CA PRO A 464 8.85 0.76 -6.20
C PRO A 464 9.62 -0.49 -6.63
N ILE A 465 10.67 -0.29 -7.43
CA ILE A 465 11.61 -1.36 -7.81
C ILE A 465 12.57 -1.54 -6.63
N PRO A 466 12.76 -2.79 -6.14
CA PRO A 466 13.64 -3.07 -5.01
C PRO A 466 15.10 -2.73 -5.25
#